data_b3a3387f12726be58574a3532b8386f2
#
_entry.id   b3a3387f12726be58574a3532b8386f2
#
_cell.length_a   1.000
_cell.length_b   1.000
_cell.length_c   1.000
_cell.angle_alpha   90.00
_cell.angle_beta   90.00
_cell.angle_gamma   90.00
#
_symmetry.space_group_name_H-M   'P 1'
#
loop_
_entity.id
_entity.type
_entity.pdbx_description
1 polymer ?
#
loop_
_entity_poly.entity_id
_entity_poly.type
_entity_poly.pdbx_seq_one_letter_code
_entity_poly.pdbx_strand_id
1 'polypeptide(L)'
;MKILIFSDSHGCIETMEAAVRRELPHMMVHLGDFWADGKQLHSLFPQIPMCQVAGNCDRYRWEPVQDQILIRPVGGVLFYMTHGHLHGVKQGLLRLRLAAEEAGAQVVLFGHTHRSFCQLQNGVLLVNPGSCSGTGGTYAVLETADGGRLVKFGRYRAHNRRNVI
;
A
#
# COMPACT_ATOMS: atom_id res chain seq x y z
N MET A 1 0.90 -10.92 12.51
CA MET A 1 0.35 -9.56 12.32
C MET A 1 -0.16 -9.45 10.88
N LYS A 2 -1.35 -8.86 10.65
CA LYS A 2 -1.94 -8.69 9.31
C LYS A 2 -1.90 -7.20 8.93
N ILE A 3 -1.25 -6.88 7.81
CA ILE A 3 -1.10 -5.53 7.28
C ILE A 3 -1.84 -5.45 5.95
N LEU A 4 -2.75 -4.50 5.82
CA LEU A 4 -3.52 -4.26 4.61
C LEU A 4 -2.91 -3.07 3.86
N ILE A 5 -2.57 -3.27 2.57
CA ILE A 5 -1.75 -2.36 1.79
C ILE A 5 -2.53 -1.90 0.58
N PHE A 6 -2.63 -0.57 0.43
CA PHE A 6 -3.28 0.13 -0.67
C PHE A 6 -2.32 1.07 -1.39
N SER A 7 -2.61 1.38 -2.62
CA SER A 7 -1.95 2.40 -3.43
C SER A 7 -2.86 2.90 -4.54
N ASP A 8 -2.59 4.10 -5.03
CA ASP A 8 -3.21 4.61 -6.26
C ASP A 8 -4.76 4.54 -6.22
N SER A 9 -5.35 5.10 -5.15
CA SER A 9 -6.79 5.01 -4.86
C SER A 9 -7.65 5.89 -5.77
N HIS A 10 -7.15 7.07 -6.17
CA HIS A 10 -7.81 7.98 -7.11
C HIS A 10 -9.31 8.21 -6.81
N GLY A 11 -9.65 8.41 -5.54
CA GLY A 11 -11.02 8.68 -5.08
C GLY A 11 -11.88 7.43 -4.79
N CYS A 12 -11.34 6.22 -4.93
CA CYS A 12 -12.09 4.98 -4.72
C CYS A 12 -12.03 4.48 -3.26
N ILE A 13 -12.60 5.25 -2.34
CA ILE A 13 -12.58 4.93 -0.90
C ILE A 13 -13.38 3.69 -0.58
N GLU A 14 -14.52 3.47 -1.25
CA GLU A 14 -15.40 2.33 -1.03
C GLU A 14 -14.68 0.98 -1.23
N THR A 15 -13.74 0.93 -2.19
CA THR A 15 -12.90 -0.26 -2.41
C THR A 15 -12.03 -0.55 -1.19
N MET A 16 -11.38 0.48 -0.65
CA MET A 16 -10.53 0.35 0.53
C MET A 16 -11.35 0.01 1.77
N GLU A 17 -12.49 0.68 1.99
CA GLU A 17 -13.39 0.41 3.12
C GLU A 17 -13.88 -1.05 3.11
N ALA A 18 -14.36 -1.53 1.97
CA ALA A 18 -14.81 -2.91 1.80
C ALA A 18 -13.70 -3.93 2.11
N ALA A 19 -12.46 -3.62 1.71
CA ALA A 19 -11.30 -4.45 2.01
C ALA A 19 -10.98 -4.47 3.50
N VAL A 20 -11.00 -3.32 4.19
CA VAL A 20 -10.78 -3.23 5.65
C VAL A 20 -11.81 -4.07 6.41
N ARG A 21 -13.09 -3.92 6.06
CA ARG A 21 -14.18 -4.69 6.70
C ARG A 21 -14.05 -6.20 6.47
N ARG A 22 -13.55 -6.62 5.33
CA ARG A 22 -13.36 -8.03 4.98
C ARG A 22 -12.13 -8.64 5.62
N GLU A 23 -11.01 -7.92 5.58
CA GLU A 23 -9.71 -8.47 6.00
C GLU A 23 -9.45 -8.32 7.49
N LEU A 24 -10.12 -7.37 8.16
CA LEU A 24 -9.92 -7.06 9.58
C LEU A 24 -8.43 -6.92 9.95
N PRO A 25 -7.70 -5.96 9.35
CA PRO A 25 -6.28 -5.85 9.52
C PRO A 25 -5.90 -5.29 10.90
N HIS A 26 -4.67 -5.57 11.33
CA HIS A 26 -4.06 -4.96 12.51
C HIS A 26 -3.42 -3.59 12.20
N MET A 27 -3.14 -3.33 10.91
CA MET A 27 -2.52 -2.10 10.43
C MET A 27 -2.89 -1.87 8.97
N MET A 28 -3.00 -0.60 8.58
CA MET A 28 -3.19 -0.17 7.20
C MET A 28 -1.96 0.58 6.68
N VAL A 29 -1.69 0.46 5.37
CA VAL A 29 -0.68 1.23 4.66
C VAL A 29 -1.28 1.80 3.38
N HIS A 30 -1.10 3.11 3.12
CA HIS A 30 -1.45 3.74 1.85
C HIS A 30 -0.19 4.32 1.20
N LEU A 31 0.12 3.85 -0.01
CA LEU A 31 1.39 4.12 -0.69
C LEU A 31 1.31 5.29 -1.68
N GLY A 32 0.40 6.21 -1.46
CA GLY A 32 0.31 7.45 -2.23
C GLY A 32 -0.62 7.41 -3.42
N ASP A 33 -0.66 8.52 -4.09
CA ASP A 33 -1.62 8.99 -5.06
C ASP A 33 -3.04 9.04 -4.47
N PHE A 34 -3.48 10.28 -4.21
CA PHE A 34 -4.65 10.67 -3.43
C PHE A 34 -4.49 10.47 -1.90
N TRP A 35 -3.56 11.21 -1.33
CA TRP A 35 -3.31 11.29 0.12
C TRP A 35 -4.60 11.48 0.96
N ALA A 36 -5.53 12.30 0.46
CA ALA A 36 -6.79 12.56 1.16
C ALA A 36 -7.65 11.31 1.34
N ASP A 37 -7.57 10.35 0.41
CA ASP A 37 -8.34 9.11 0.51
C ASP A 37 -7.86 8.26 1.69
N GLY A 38 -6.54 8.21 1.91
CA GLY A 38 -5.98 7.53 3.08
C GLY A 38 -6.42 8.19 4.39
N LYS A 39 -6.41 9.53 4.48
CA LYS A 39 -6.93 10.25 5.64
C LYS A 39 -8.41 9.94 5.89
N GLN A 40 -9.22 9.95 4.84
CA GLN A 40 -10.64 9.63 4.94
C GLN A 40 -10.85 8.18 5.39
N LEU A 41 -10.10 7.22 4.82
CA LEU A 41 -10.13 5.83 5.26
C LEU A 41 -9.79 5.71 6.76
N HIS A 42 -8.72 6.38 7.21
CA HIS A 42 -8.33 6.34 8.61
C HIS A 42 -9.39 6.96 9.53
N SER A 43 -10.11 8.00 9.08
CA SER A 43 -11.22 8.57 9.86
C SER A 43 -12.40 7.60 10.03
N LEU A 44 -12.60 6.66 9.11
CA LEU A 44 -13.62 5.60 9.21
C LEU A 44 -13.19 4.45 10.15
N PHE A 45 -11.88 4.26 10.32
CA PHE A 45 -11.29 3.19 11.14
C PHE A 45 -10.18 3.72 12.06
N PRO A 46 -10.47 4.69 12.96
CA PRO A 46 -9.45 5.38 13.75
C PRO A 46 -8.71 4.47 14.72
N GLN A 47 -9.28 3.31 15.05
CA GLN A 47 -8.67 2.30 15.93
C GLN A 47 -7.59 1.47 15.23
N ILE A 48 -7.50 1.50 13.87
CA ILE A 48 -6.50 0.73 13.12
C ILE A 48 -5.33 1.66 12.78
N PRO A 49 -4.12 1.41 13.29
CA PRO A 49 -2.95 2.21 12.95
C PRO A 49 -2.72 2.28 11.45
N MET A 50 -2.30 3.46 10.96
CA MET A 50 -2.05 3.67 9.54
C MET A 50 -0.69 4.32 9.30
N CYS A 51 0.04 3.81 8.30
CA CYS A 51 1.16 4.48 7.67
C CYS A 51 0.75 4.98 6.29
N GLN A 52 1.26 6.16 5.91
CA GLN A 52 0.95 6.75 4.62
C GLN A 52 2.17 7.46 4.04
N VAL A 53 2.38 7.34 2.74
CA VAL A 53 3.37 8.11 1.98
C VAL A 53 2.71 8.85 0.83
N ALA A 54 3.29 9.97 0.40
CA ALA A 54 2.78 10.75 -0.72
C ALA A 54 3.25 10.18 -2.07
N GLY A 55 2.36 10.19 -3.05
CA GLY A 55 2.65 9.89 -4.44
C GLY A 55 2.95 11.14 -5.28
N ASN A 56 3.16 10.94 -6.58
CA ASN A 56 3.42 12.05 -7.50
C ASN A 56 2.19 12.92 -7.76
N CYS A 57 0.97 12.38 -7.62
CA CYS A 57 -0.27 13.14 -7.77
C CYS A 57 -0.62 13.98 -6.53
N ASP A 58 0.10 13.80 -5.42
CA ASP A 58 -0.18 14.50 -4.16
C ASP A 58 0.55 15.86 -4.04
N ARG A 59 1.48 16.18 -4.95
CA ARG A 59 2.35 17.38 -4.90
C ARG A 59 1.62 18.72 -5.00
N TYR A 60 0.39 18.72 -5.46
CA TYR A 60 -0.36 19.95 -5.74
C TYR A 60 -1.40 20.32 -4.68
N ARG A 61 -1.44 19.60 -3.56
CA ARG A 61 -2.36 19.92 -2.46
C ARG A 61 -1.65 20.72 -1.37
N TRP A 62 -2.28 21.76 -0.91
CA TRP A 62 -1.83 22.74 0.09
C TRP A 62 -1.61 22.15 1.50
N GLU A 63 -1.23 20.89 1.60
CA GLU A 63 -0.94 20.25 2.88
C GLU A 63 0.56 20.31 3.21
N PRO A 64 0.94 20.31 4.51
CA PRO A 64 2.35 20.32 4.90
C PRO A 64 3.10 19.14 4.29
N VAL A 65 4.43 19.30 4.16
CA VAL A 65 5.33 18.32 3.56
C VAL A 65 4.99 16.92 4.03
N GLN A 66 4.57 16.08 3.09
CA GLN A 66 4.17 14.71 3.35
C GLN A 66 5.37 13.81 3.09
N ASP A 67 5.55 12.82 3.94
CA ASP A 67 6.61 11.84 3.75
C ASP A 67 6.44 11.11 2.42
N GLN A 68 7.48 11.11 1.60
CA GLN A 68 7.53 10.35 0.35
C GLN A 68 8.20 8.97 0.52
N ILE A 69 8.93 8.84 1.63
CA ILE A 69 9.60 7.61 2.05
C ILE A 69 9.44 7.49 3.57
N LEU A 70 8.97 6.33 4.01
CA LEU A 70 8.93 5.95 5.42
C LEU A 70 9.76 4.70 5.63
N ILE A 71 10.73 4.77 6.55
CA ILE A 71 11.52 3.61 6.99
C ILE A 71 11.23 3.42 8.46
N ARG A 72 10.56 2.31 8.80
CA ARG A 72 10.20 2.05 10.19
C ARG A 72 10.00 0.56 10.48
N PRO A 73 10.28 0.14 11.73
CA PRO A 73 10.00 -1.22 12.15
C PRO A 73 8.51 -1.44 12.34
N VAL A 74 8.02 -2.57 11.84
CA VAL A 74 6.65 -3.04 12.02
C VAL A 74 6.72 -4.54 12.36
N GLY A 75 6.27 -4.92 13.55
CA GLY A 75 6.28 -6.31 13.99
C GLY A 75 7.68 -6.94 13.99
N GLY A 76 8.73 -6.18 14.33
CA GLY A 76 10.13 -6.65 14.37
C GLY A 76 10.83 -6.73 13.01
N VAL A 77 10.15 -6.29 11.93
CA VAL A 77 10.68 -6.25 10.57
C VAL A 77 10.85 -4.81 10.13
N LEU A 78 11.99 -4.44 9.52
CA LEU A 78 12.19 -3.09 8.99
C LEU A 78 11.57 -2.97 7.60
N PHE A 79 10.63 -2.03 7.46
CA PHE A 79 9.93 -1.72 6.22
C PHE A 79 10.47 -0.45 5.59
N TYR A 80 10.61 -0.48 4.26
CA TYR A 80 10.83 0.67 3.40
C TYR A 80 9.54 0.90 2.61
N MET A 81 8.84 2.00 2.85
CA MET A 81 7.55 2.32 2.23
C MET A 81 7.71 3.57 1.37
N THR A 82 7.31 3.51 0.13
CA THR A 82 7.36 4.64 -0.81
C THR A 82 6.30 4.47 -1.89
N HIS A 83 5.91 5.56 -2.55
CA HIS A 83 5.08 5.43 -3.76
C HIS A 83 5.86 4.81 -4.93
N GLY A 84 7.16 5.10 -5.03
CA GLY A 84 8.05 4.49 -6.02
C GLY A 84 8.43 5.39 -7.19
N HIS A 85 7.74 6.52 -7.42
CA HIS A 85 8.05 7.45 -8.52
C HIS A 85 9.47 8.03 -8.42
N LEU A 86 9.98 8.27 -7.20
CA LEU A 86 11.34 8.76 -6.97
C LEU A 86 12.43 7.74 -7.36
N HIS A 87 12.08 6.47 -7.34
CA HIS A 87 12.98 5.36 -7.67
C HIS A 87 12.84 4.88 -9.11
N GLY A 88 11.96 5.51 -9.91
CA GLY A 88 11.74 5.15 -11.31
C GLY A 88 11.23 3.73 -11.51
N VAL A 89 10.34 3.25 -10.62
CA VAL A 89 9.86 1.84 -10.60
C VAL A 89 9.16 1.38 -11.88
N LYS A 90 8.72 2.31 -12.74
CA LYS A 90 8.18 1.99 -14.07
C LYS A 90 9.26 1.54 -15.06
N GLN A 91 10.53 1.91 -14.82
CA GLN A 91 11.68 1.52 -15.63
C GLN A 91 12.41 0.29 -15.08
N GLY A 92 12.21 -0.03 -13.78
CA GLY A 92 12.82 -1.19 -13.13
C GLY A 92 12.91 -1.01 -11.61
N LEU A 93 13.18 -2.10 -10.92
CA LEU A 93 13.16 -2.12 -9.45
C LEU A 93 14.55 -2.05 -8.81
N LEU A 94 15.63 -1.99 -9.61
CA LEU A 94 17.00 -2.02 -9.09
C LEU A 94 17.28 -0.87 -8.12
N ARG A 95 16.92 0.36 -8.49
CA ARG A 95 17.16 1.54 -7.63
C ARG A 95 16.39 1.46 -6.32
N LEU A 96 15.14 1.01 -6.36
CA LEU A 96 14.32 0.84 -5.18
C LEU A 96 14.91 -0.24 -4.25
N ARG A 97 15.31 -1.37 -4.82
CA ARG A 97 15.91 -2.47 -4.07
C ARG A 97 17.22 -2.04 -3.39
N LEU A 98 18.12 -1.38 -4.12
CA LEU A 98 19.39 -0.89 -3.56
C LEU A 98 19.19 0.13 -2.43
N ALA A 99 18.24 1.06 -2.56
CA ALA A 99 17.92 2.01 -1.51
C ALA A 99 17.37 1.30 -0.25
N ALA A 100 16.59 0.25 -0.43
CA ALA A 100 16.08 -0.55 0.69
C ALA A 100 17.18 -1.38 1.36
N GLU A 101 18.09 -1.97 0.58
CA GLU A 101 19.26 -2.70 1.10
C GLU A 101 20.17 -1.77 1.91
N GLU A 102 20.45 -0.56 1.41
CA GLU A 102 21.22 0.46 2.13
C GLU A 102 20.57 0.87 3.46
N ALA A 103 19.24 0.95 3.47
CA ALA A 103 18.48 1.23 4.68
C ALA A 103 18.37 0.03 5.64
N GLY A 104 18.85 -1.16 5.26
CA GLY A 104 18.71 -2.39 6.02
C GLY A 104 17.28 -2.95 6.04
N ALA A 105 16.42 -2.51 5.13
CA ALA A 105 15.02 -2.95 5.09
C ALA A 105 14.89 -4.37 4.54
N GLN A 106 13.97 -5.11 5.14
CA GLN A 106 13.68 -6.51 4.77
C GLN A 106 12.42 -6.62 3.91
N VAL A 107 11.56 -5.60 3.96
CA VAL A 107 10.32 -5.50 3.19
C VAL A 107 10.23 -4.13 2.55
N VAL A 108 9.93 -4.09 1.26
CA VAL A 108 9.66 -2.87 0.49
C VAL A 108 8.21 -2.88 0.06
N LEU A 109 7.48 -1.83 0.40
CA LEU A 109 6.13 -1.57 -0.10
C LEU A 109 6.18 -0.40 -1.06
N PHE A 110 5.66 -0.59 -2.28
CA PHE A 110 5.65 0.46 -3.30
C PHE A 110 4.40 0.39 -4.19
N GLY A 111 4.05 1.48 -4.85
CA GLY A 111 2.89 1.62 -5.74
C GLY A 111 3.28 2.06 -7.15
N HIS A 112 2.59 3.09 -7.69
CA HIS A 112 2.88 3.82 -8.93
C HIS A 112 2.75 3.03 -10.24
N THR A 113 3.01 1.72 -10.25
CA THR A 113 2.93 0.92 -11.49
C THR A 113 1.51 0.45 -11.79
N HIS A 114 0.60 0.55 -10.82
CA HIS A 114 -0.78 0.03 -10.87
C HIS A 114 -0.85 -1.50 -11.10
N ARG A 115 0.24 -2.21 -10.93
CA ARG A 115 0.33 -3.68 -11.14
C ARG A 115 0.71 -4.37 -9.85
N SER A 116 -0.09 -5.35 -9.45
CA SER A 116 0.22 -6.19 -8.31
C SER A 116 1.52 -6.97 -8.56
N PHE A 117 2.42 -6.91 -7.57
CA PHE A 117 3.74 -7.54 -7.67
C PHE A 117 4.20 -8.01 -6.30
N CYS A 118 4.82 -9.21 -6.26
CA CYS A 118 5.45 -9.72 -5.06
C CYS A 118 6.64 -10.59 -5.46
N GLN A 119 7.83 -10.23 -5.00
CA GLN A 119 9.04 -11.00 -5.27
C GLN A 119 10.07 -10.81 -4.15
N LEU A 120 10.72 -11.90 -3.76
CA LEU A 120 11.90 -11.87 -2.90
C LEU A 120 13.16 -11.73 -3.78
N GLN A 121 13.94 -10.67 -3.55
CA GLN A 121 15.19 -10.41 -4.27
C GLN A 121 16.29 -10.07 -3.27
N ASN A 122 17.38 -10.83 -3.27
CA ASN A 122 18.53 -10.64 -2.37
C ASN A 122 18.13 -10.49 -0.88
N GLY A 123 17.16 -11.25 -0.41
CA GLY A 123 16.69 -11.18 0.97
C GLY A 123 15.68 -10.06 1.25
N VAL A 124 15.39 -9.17 0.29
CA VAL A 124 14.41 -8.11 0.40
C VAL A 124 13.11 -8.53 -0.30
N LEU A 125 11.99 -8.50 0.42
CA LEU A 125 10.67 -8.77 -0.12
C LEU A 125 10.07 -7.49 -0.70
N LEU A 126 9.88 -7.42 -2.02
CA LEU A 126 9.26 -6.29 -2.71
C LEU A 126 7.77 -6.59 -2.97
N VAL A 127 6.89 -5.70 -2.54
CA VAL A 127 5.43 -5.85 -2.67
C VAL A 127 4.81 -4.57 -3.22
N ASN A 128 4.01 -4.73 -4.29
CA ASN A 128 3.15 -3.68 -4.82
C ASN A 128 1.70 -4.18 -4.81
N PRO A 129 0.76 -3.47 -4.16
CA PRO A 129 -0.63 -3.92 -4.09
C PRO A 129 -1.38 -3.80 -5.43
N GLY A 130 -0.82 -3.10 -6.41
CA GLY A 130 -1.53 -2.62 -7.58
C GLY A 130 -2.23 -1.30 -7.30
N SER A 131 -3.28 -0.99 -8.04
CA SER A 131 -4.15 0.16 -7.80
C SER A 131 -5.47 -0.29 -7.22
N CYS A 132 -5.97 0.38 -6.19
CA CYS A 132 -7.30 0.12 -5.65
C CYS A 132 -8.40 0.93 -6.36
N SER A 133 -8.08 1.63 -7.43
CA SER A 133 -9.04 2.38 -8.24
C SER A 133 -9.84 1.49 -9.20
N GLY A 134 -11.09 1.92 -9.49
CA GLY A 134 -11.96 1.29 -10.50
C GLY A 134 -12.56 -0.06 -10.09
N THR A 135 -13.32 -0.66 -11.02
CA THR A 135 -14.13 -1.87 -10.79
C THR A 135 -13.32 -3.16 -10.62
N GLY A 136 -12.03 -3.11 -10.87
CA GLY A 136 -11.09 -4.25 -10.72
C GLY A 136 -9.98 -3.97 -9.72
N GLY A 137 -10.17 -2.97 -8.86
CA GLY A 137 -9.16 -2.51 -7.90
C GLY A 137 -8.57 -3.64 -7.07
N THR A 138 -7.26 -3.56 -6.84
CA THR A 138 -6.50 -4.57 -6.10
C THR A 138 -5.90 -3.96 -4.83
N TYR A 139 -5.61 -4.83 -3.87
CA TYR A 139 -4.87 -4.53 -2.65
C TYR A 139 -4.01 -5.73 -2.27
N ALA A 140 -3.07 -5.54 -1.37
CA ALA A 140 -2.29 -6.65 -0.82
C ALA A 140 -2.55 -6.82 0.68
N VAL A 141 -2.49 -8.05 1.14
CA VAL A 141 -2.46 -8.43 2.56
C VAL A 141 -1.12 -9.07 2.82
N LEU A 142 -0.34 -8.49 3.72
CA LEU A 142 0.91 -9.06 4.21
C LEU A 142 0.67 -9.61 5.62
N GLU A 143 0.83 -10.89 5.79
CA GLU A 143 0.79 -11.56 7.10
C GLU A 143 2.21 -11.91 7.53
N THR A 144 2.56 -11.52 8.76
CA THR A 144 3.83 -11.89 9.40
C THR A 144 3.53 -12.78 10.61
N ALA A 145 4.12 -13.97 10.65
CA ALA A 145 4.03 -14.89 11.78
C ALA A 145 5.31 -15.73 11.85
N ASP A 146 5.86 -15.91 13.04
CA ASP A 146 6.97 -16.84 13.34
C ASP A 146 8.17 -16.76 12.37
N GLY A 147 8.54 -15.53 11.98
CA GLY A 147 9.63 -15.28 11.03
C GLY A 147 9.27 -15.46 9.55
N GLY A 148 8.08 -15.97 9.25
CA GLY A 148 7.55 -16.09 7.89
C GLY A 148 6.77 -14.86 7.43
N ARG A 149 6.67 -14.69 6.12
CA ARG A 149 5.89 -13.62 5.48
C ARG A 149 5.05 -14.21 4.37
N LEU A 150 3.74 -13.99 4.43
CA LEU A 150 2.79 -14.42 3.41
C LEU A 150 2.12 -13.19 2.79
N VAL A 151 2.17 -13.08 1.46
CA VAL A 151 1.48 -12.02 0.72
C VAL A 151 0.34 -12.62 -0.09
N LYS A 152 -0.85 -12.04 0.08
CA LYS A 152 -2.04 -12.35 -0.71
C LYS A 152 -2.52 -11.09 -1.39
N PHE A 153 -3.06 -11.23 -2.60
CA PHE A 153 -3.72 -10.15 -3.31
C PHE A 153 -5.23 -10.34 -3.29
N GLY A 154 -5.93 -9.29 -2.90
CA GLY A 154 -7.38 -9.21 -2.97
C GLY A 154 -7.82 -8.34 -4.15
N ARG A 155 -9.04 -8.59 -4.64
CA ARG A 155 -9.71 -7.75 -5.64
C ARG A 155 -11.07 -7.33 -5.13
N TYR A 156 -11.41 -6.08 -5.39
CA TYR A 156 -12.76 -5.60 -5.24
C TYR A 156 -13.57 -6.06 -6.45
N ARG A 157 -14.65 -6.80 -6.18
CA ARG A 157 -15.69 -7.06 -7.17
C ARG A 157 -16.86 -6.16 -6.79
N ALA A 158 -17.18 -5.17 -7.62
CA ALA A 158 -18.41 -4.41 -7.45
C ALA A 158 -19.57 -5.42 -7.34
N HIS A 159 -20.28 -5.38 -6.22
CA HIS A 159 -21.57 -6.07 -6.16
C HIS A 159 -22.47 -5.37 -7.18
N ASN A 160 -22.85 -6.07 -8.23
CA ASN A 160 -23.95 -5.65 -9.07
C ASN A 160 -25.16 -5.45 -8.13
N ARG A 161 -25.45 -4.21 -7.78
CA ARG A 161 -26.76 -3.87 -7.24
C ARG A 161 -27.74 -4.25 -8.36
N ARG A 162 -28.26 -5.48 -8.33
CA ARG A 162 -29.47 -5.80 -9.08
C ARG A 162 -30.50 -4.83 -8.53
N ASN A 163 -30.90 -3.88 -9.35
CA ASN A 163 -32.07 -3.09 -9.11
C ASN A 163 -33.22 -4.08 -8.90
N VAL A 164 -33.66 -4.22 -7.66
CA VAL A 164 -34.96 -4.80 -7.37
C VAL A 164 -35.92 -3.66 -7.68
N ILE A 165 -36.59 -3.81 -8.81
CA ILE A 165 -37.73 -3.00 -9.21
C ILE A 165 -38.92 -3.42 -8.34
#